data_7a69cf4c910dd230feec8d1d595d438d
#
_entry.id   7a69cf4c910dd230feec8d1d595d438d
#
_cell.length_a   1.000
_cell.length_b   1.000
_cell.length_c   1.000
_cell.angle_alpha   90.00
_cell.angle_beta   90.00
_cell.angle_gamma   90.00
#
_symmetry.space_group_name_H-M   'P 1'
#
loop_
_entity.id
_entity.type
_entity.pdbx_description
1 polymer ?
#
loop_
_entity_poly.entity_id
_entity_poly.type
_entity_poly.pdbx_seq_one_letter_code
_entity_poly.pdbx_strand_id
1 'polypeptide(L)'
;MLIRNRNNNRIFVNDKIRTNCMGRAFEYRKATKLKRWGHMSRTFTKLGKEITIAAREGGPDPDSNPRLRALIQQCKRENMPKDNIDRAIKKATDKSSEGYKEINYEGYGPHGIAIFVETATDNHMRTVANIRSYFTKFGGTLGTQGSLQFLFDRKACFTVTMKDGIDLDELELELIDFGVEELGVDEEENTIVIYSDFNEAINMQKYLEEHGFEIQAMEFVRIPNDTKELTDEQRESVQKLIDKIEEDEDVQNVFTNMAE
;
A
#
# COMPACT_ATOMS: atom_id res chain seq x y z
N MET A 1 12.89 -29.30 -50.27
CA MET A 1 11.50 -29.78 -50.37
C MET A 1 10.67 -28.98 -49.37
N LEU A 2 9.98 -27.97 -49.89
CA LEU A 2 9.22 -27.01 -49.12
C LEU A 2 7.83 -27.60 -48.83
N ILE A 3 7.46 -27.75 -47.57
CA ILE A 3 6.07 -27.94 -47.19
C ILE A 3 5.62 -26.68 -46.49
N ARG A 4 4.86 -25.86 -47.24
CA ARG A 4 4.07 -24.77 -46.71
C ARG A 4 2.93 -25.33 -45.87
N ASN A 5 2.86 -24.99 -44.59
CA ASN A 5 1.67 -25.14 -43.82
C ASN A 5 1.07 -23.74 -43.59
N ARG A 6 -0.05 -23.46 -44.26
CA ARG A 6 -0.89 -22.26 -44.04
C ARG A 6 -1.76 -22.55 -42.82
N ASN A 7 -1.99 -21.53 -42.03
CA ASN A 7 -2.90 -21.33 -40.90
C ASN A 7 -2.28 -21.53 -39.53
N ASN A 8 -1.75 -20.44 -39.01
CA ASN A 8 -2.10 -19.86 -37.69
C ASN A 8 -1.05 -18.79 -37.37
N ASN A 9 -1.30 -17.57 -37.80
CA ASN A 9 -0.62 -16.41 -37.24
C ASN A 9 -1.24 -16.12 -35.84
N ARG A 10 -0.94 -16.95 -34.88
CA ARG A 10 -0.90 -16.53 -33.49
C ARG A 10 0.51 -16.03 -33.25
N ILE A 11 0.62 -14.72 -33.18
CA ILE A 11 1.80 -14.07 -32.64
C ILE A 11 1.86 -14.54 -31.19
N PHE A 12 2.72 -15.50 -30.91
CA PHE A 12 3.20 -15.77 -29.55
C PHE A 12 4.02 -14.54 -29.16
N VAL A 13 3.36 -13.52 -28.65
CA VAL A 13 4.02 -12.49 -27.88
C VAL A 13 4.53 -13.21 -26.63
N ASN A 14 5.82 -13.27 -26.54
CA ASN A 14 6.58 -14.02 -25.57
C ASN A 14 6.11 -13.62 -24.16
N ASP A 15 5.43 -14.50 -23.41
CA ASP A 15 5.03 -14.27 -22.02
C ASP A 15 6.22 -13.86 -21.12
N LYS A 16 7.45 -14.20 -21.52
CA LYS A 16 8.68 -13.73 -20.87
C LYS A 16 8.96 -12.22 -21.05
N ILE A 17 8.36 -11.56 -22.03
CA ILE A 17 8.53 -10.10 -22.21
C ILE A 17 7.58 -9.33 -21.29
N ARG A 18 6.40 -9.88 -20.97
CA ARG A 18 5.45 -9.26 -20.04
C ARG A 18 5.94 -9.28 -18.57
N THR A 19 6.63 -10.33 -18.16
CA THR A 19 7.23 -10.39 -16.80
C THR A 19 8.41 -9.44 -16.62
N ASN A 20 9.03 -8.95 -17.72
CA ASN A 20 10.12 -7.95 -17.65
C ASN A 20 9.67 -6.51 -17.83
N CYS A 21 8.37 -6.25 -18.02
CA CYS A 21 7.77 -4.90 -18.11
C CYS A 21 6.84 -4.60 -16.94
N MET A 22 6.99 -5.27 -15.81
CA MET A 22 6.33 -4.84 -14.58
C MET A 22 6.85 -3.46 -14.20
N GLY A 23 5.94 -2.50 -14.05
CA GLY A 23 6.30 -1.15 -13.74
C GLY A 23 6.91 -1.01 -12.34
N ARG A 24 7.51 0.14 -12.09
CA ARG A 24 8.22 0.48 -10.85
C ARG A 24 7.39 0.23 -9.59
N ALA A 25 6.09 0.55 -9.63
CA ALA A 25 5.21 0.39 -8.49
C ALA A 25 4.97 -1.08 -8.12
N PHE A 26 4.83 -1.96 -9.11
CA PHE A 26 4.62 -3.39 -8.89
C PHE A 26 5.86 -4.07 -8.29
N GLU A 27 7.05 -3.77 -8.82
CA GLU A 27 8.32 -4.31 -8.29
C GLU A 27 8.53 -3.86 -6.84
N TYR A 28 8.33 -2.59 -6.54
CA TYR A 28 8.42 -2.04 -5.19
C TYR A 28 7.50 -2.75 -4.19
N ARG A 29 6.27 -3.12 -4.61
CA ARG A 29 5.33 -3.85 -3.75
C ARG A 29 5.74 -5.29 -3.50
N LYS A 30 6.28 -5.99 -4.51
CA LYS A 30 6.65 -7.40 -4.41
C LYS A 30 7.65 -7.63 -3.27
N ALA A 31 8.66 -6.79 -3.15
CA ALA A 31 9.64 -6.89 -2.07
C ALA A 31 9.06 -6.48 -0.71
N THR A 32 8.21 -5.45 -0.66
CA THR A 32 7.53 -5.03 0.56
C THR A 32 6.63 -6.14 1.12
N LYS A 33 5.97 -6.92 0.24
CA LYS A 33 5.09 -8.03 0.63
C LYS A 33 5.84 -9.18 1.32
N LEU A 34 7.04 -9.54 0.85
CA LEU A 34 7.85 -10.61 1.46
C LEU A 34 8.25 -10.31 2.91
N LYS A 35 8.34 -9.02 3.30
CA LYS A 35 8.68 -8.59 4.66
C LYS A 35 7.50 -8.59 5.64
N ARG A 36 6.24 -8.56 5.14
CA ARG A 36 5.03 -8.42 5.98
C ARG A 36 4.61 -9.68 6.75
N TRP A 37 5.09 -10.86 6.44
CA TRP A 37 4.58 -12.13 7.01
C TRP A 37 4.94 -12.42 8.48
N GLY A 38 5.68 -11.56 9.15
CA GLY A 38 6.15 -11.78 10.54
C GLY A 38 5.29 -11.23 11.70
N HIS A 39 4.17 -10.50 11.46
CA HIS A 39 3.61 -9.65 12.53
C HIS A 39 2.07 -9.57 12.65
N MET A 40 1.35 -10.70 12.68
CA MET A 40 -0.12 -10.74 12.73
C MET A 40 -0.77 -9.86 13.84
N SER A 41 -0.18 -9.80 15.05
CA SER A 41 -0.77 -8.99 16.14
C SER A 41 -0.67 -7.48 15.88
N ARG A 42 0.40 -7.03 15.23
CA ARG A 42 0.58 -5.62 14.84
C ARG A 42 -0.36 -5.23 13.70
N THR A 43 -0.58 -6.12 12.74
CA THR A 43 -1.52 -5.93 11.64
C THR A 43 -2.92 -5.63 12.16
N PHE A 44 -3.41 -6.38 13.14
CA PHE A 44 -4.73 -6.13 13.73
C PHE A 44 -4.81 -4.79 14.46
N THR A 45 -3.74 -4.36 15.12
CA THR A 45 -3.70 -3.05 15.79
C THR A 45 -3.75 -1.92 14.76
N LYS A 46 -2.97 -2.03 13.68
CA LYS A 46 -2.93 -1.06 12.58
C LYS A 46 -4.28 -0.96 11.87
N LEU A 47 -4.83 -2.08 11.40
CA LEU A 47 -6.14 -2.13 10.76
C LEU A 47 -7.26 -1.62 11.68
N GLY A 48 -7.20 -1.91 12.99
CA GLY A 48 -8.15 -1.39 13.95
C GLY A 48 -8.11 0.14 14.08
N LYS A 49 -6.94 0.77 14.00
CA LYS A 49 -6.80 2.22 13.97
C LYS A 49 -7.35 2.82 12.68
N GLU A 50 -7.04 2.23 11.52
CA GLU A 50 -7.55 2.66 10.22
C GLU A 50 -9.08 2.55 10.14
N ILE A 51 -9.68 1.47 10.62
CA ILE A 51 -11.14 1.33 10.74
C ILE A 51 -11.72 2.45 11.59
N THR A 52 -11.09 2.75 12.74
CA THR A 52 -11.57 3.81 13.63
C THR A 52 -11.53 5.17 12.94
N ILE A 53 -10.47 5.48 12.19
CA ILE A 53 -10.33 6.71 11.42
C ILE A 53 -11.38 6.78 10.31
N ALA A 54 -11.45 5.74 9.47
CA ALA A 54 -12.40 5.68 8.35
C ALA A 54 -13.85 5.80 8.81
N ALA A 55 -14.24 5.12 9.90
CA ALA A 55 -15.58 5.20 10.45
C ALA A 55 -15.90 6.57 11.06
N ARG A 56 -14.89 7.29 11.57
CA ARG A 56 -15.06 8.66 12.11
C ARG A 56 -15.24 9.69 10.99
N GLU A 57 -14.50 9.56 9.90
CA GLU A 57 -14.53 10.48 8.76
C GLU A 57 -15.76 10.28 7.87
N GLY A 58 -16.03 9.04 7.48
CA GLY A 58 -17.07 8.70 6.51
C GLY A 58 -18.35 8.08 7.11
N GLY A 59 -18.42 7.93 8.43
CA GLY A 59 -19.54 7.27 9.12
C GLY A 59 -19.30 5.77 9.38
N PRO A 60 -20.05 5.20 10.37
CA PRO A 60 -19.84 3.83 10.83
C PRO A 60 -20.50 2.76 9.94
N ASP A 61 -21.27 3.17 8.94
CA ASP A 61 -21.98 2.28 8.04
C ASP A 61 -21.13 1.93 6.81
N PRO A 62 -20.72 0.65 6.61
CA PRO A 62 -19.91 0.24 5.47
C PRO A 62 -20.60 0.44 4.11
N ASP A 63 -21.94 0.42 4.05
CA ASP A 63 -22.67 0.57 2.79
C ASP A 63 -22.54 2.01 2.25
N SER A 64 -22.43 2.98 3.15
CA SER A 64 -22.25 4.40 2.81
C SER A 64 -20.79 4.87 2.84
N ASN A 65 -19.85 4.04 3.32
CA ASN A 65 -18.44 4.38 3.49
C ASN A 65 -17.52 3.41 2.72
N PRO A 66 -17.13 3.74 1.48
CA PRO A 66 -16.30 2.87 0.65
C PRO A 66 -14.96 2.52 1.31
N ARG A 67 -14.28 3.50 1.94
CA ARG A 67 -13.00 3.25 2.66
C ARG A 67 -13.18 2.23 3.78
N LEU A 68 -14.23 2.36 4.57
CA LEU A 68 -14.53 1.42 5.66
C LEU A 68 -14.85 0.02 5.11
N ARG A 69 -15.59 -0.07 4.00
CA ARG A 69 -15.93 -1.34 3.35
C ARG A 69 -14.68 -2.07 2.88
N ALA A 70 -13.77 -1.38 2.19
CA ALA A 70 -12.49 -1.96 1.74
C ALA A 70 -11.63 -2.46 2.92
N LEU A 71 -11.52 -1.66 4.00
CA LEU A 71 -10.80 -2.06 5.21
C LEU A 71 -11.41 -3.28 5.90
N ILE A 72 -12.73 -3.40 5.93
CA ILE A 72 -13.41 -4.59 6.48
C ILE A 72 -13.10 -5.83 5.64
N GLN A 73 -13.05 -5.71 4.31
CA GLN A 73 -12.68 -6.83 3.43
C GLN A 73 -11.22 -7.24 3.68
N GLN A 74 -10.31 -6.29 3.78
CA GLN A 74 -8.91 -6.55 4.13
C GLN A 74 -8.79 -7.23 5.51
N CYS A 75 -9.54 -6.79 6.52
CA CYS A 75 -9.56 -7.43 7.84
C CYS A 75 -10.02 -8.89 7.77
N LYS A 76 -11.02 -9.19 6.94
CA LYS A 76 -11.50 -10.57 6.73
C LYS A 76 -10.42 -11.44 6.09
N ARG A 77 -9.70 -10.91 5.11
CA ARG A 77 -8.57 -11.61 4.46
C ARG A 77 -7.45 -11.92 5.46
N GLU A 78 -7.14 -10.96 6.35
CA GLU A 78 -6.16 -11.14 7.42
C GLU A 78 -6.68 -12.00 8.59
N ASN A 79 -7.89 -12.55 8.49
CA ASN A 79 -8.54 -13.34 9.54
C ASN A 79 -8.74 -12.57 10.87
N MET A 80 -8.98 -11.26 10.81
CA MET A 80 -9.31 -10.47 11.99
C MET A 80 -10.69 -10.87 12.53
N PRO A 81 -10.82 -11.19 13.84
CA PRO A 81 -12.11 -11.49 14.44
C PRO A 81 -13.11 -10.35 14.28
N LYS A 82 -14.36 -10.67 13.95
CA LYS A 82 -15.43 -9.70 13.78
C LYS A 82 -15.60 -8.77 14.99
N ASP A 83 -15.45 -9.29 16.20
CA ASP A 83 -15.54 -8.50 17.44
C ASP A 83 -14.49 -7.39 17.50
N ASN A 84 -13.32 -7.55 16.87
CA ASN A 84 -12.29 -6.51 16.80
C ASN A 84 -12.69 -5.41 15.83
N ILE A 85 -13.28 -5.78 14.69
CA ILE A 85 -13.83 -4.85 13.70
C ILE A 85 -14.95 -4.02 14.34
N ASP A 86 -15.92 -4.68 14.95
CA ASP A 86 -17.07 -4.03 15.59
C ASP A 86 -16.63 -3.10 16.73
N ARG A 87 -15.63 -3.48 17.52
CA ARG A 87 -15.03 -2.62 18.55
C ARG A 87 -14.36 -1.39 17.98
N ALA A 88 -13.64 -1.52 16.87
CA ALA A 88 -12.96 -0.40 16.22
C ALA A 88 -13.98 0.62 15.66
N ILE A 89 -15.06 0.14 15.02
CA ILE A 89 -16.16 0.98 14.53
C ILE A 89 -16.86 1.67 15.70
N LYS A 90 -17.15 0.94 16.79
CA LYS A 90 -17.76 1.52 17.99
C LYS A 90 -16.91 2.59 18.63
N LYS A 91 -15.58 2.39 18.68
CA LYS A 91 -14.64 3.40 19.20
C LYS A 91 -14.66 4.70 18.39
N ALA A 92 -14.93 4.63 17.09
CA ALA A 92 -15.06 5.81 16.25
C ALA A 92 -16.27 6.68 16.63
N THR A 93 -17.36 6.07 17.10
CA THR A 93 -18.61 6.78 17.50
C THR A 93 -18.57 7.31 18.91
N ASP A 94 -17.57 6.92 19.71
CA ASP A 94 -17.42 7.40 21.10
C ASP A 94 -16.84 8.81 21.13
N LYS A 95 -17.69 9.74 21.58
CA LYS A 95 -17.34 11.18 21.70
C LYS A 95 -16.37 11.48 22.83
N SER A 96 -16.13 10.54 23.75
CA SER A 96 -15.25 10.72 24.91
C SER A 96 -13.76 10.62 24.58
N SER A 97 -13.40 10.03 23.42
CA SER A 97 -12.01 9.89 23.00
C SER A 97 -11.64 10.91 21.90
N GLU A 98 -10.49 11.58 22.02
CA GLU A 98 -9.98 12.48 20.98
C GLU A 98 -9.77 11.76 19.63
N GLY A 99 -9.69 10.43 19.66
CA GLY A 99 -9.48 9.58 18.48
C GLY A 99 -8.06 9.64 17.97
N TYR A 100 -7.82 8.82 16.95
CA TYR A 100 -6.54 8.82 16.27
C TYR A 100 -6.46 9.96 15.25
N LYS A 101 -5.26 10.51 15.11
CA LYS A 101 -4.90 11.50 14.08
C LYS A 101 -3.83 10.89 13.17
N GLU A 102 -4.01 11.02 11.88
CA GLU A 102 -2.99 10.68 10.90
C GLU A 102 -1.93 11.79 10.85
N ILE A 103 -0.69 11.43 11.10
CA ILE A 103 0.44 12.37 11.10
C ILE A 103 1.59 11.72 10.35
N ASN A 104 2.18 12.46 9.42
CA ASN A 104 3.31 12.00 8.64
C ASN A 104 4.61 12.59 9.19
N TYR A 105 5.63 11.75 9.25
CA TYR A 105 7.00 12.13 9.60
C TYR A 105 7.92 11.83 8.44
N GLU A 106 8.86 12.72 8.21
CA GLU A 106 9.76 12.68 7.07
C GLU A 106 11.20 12.87 7.55
N GLY A 107 12.12 12.10 7.02
CA GLY A 107 13.51 12.21 7.44
C GLY A 107 14.46 11.42 6.56
N TYR A 108 15.75 11.61 6.82
CA TYR A 108 16.80 10.87 6.16
C TYR A 108 17.42 9.87 7.12
N GLY A 109 17.42 8.61 6.73
CA GLY A 109 18.15 7.54 7.41
C GLY A 109 19.64 7.53 7.09
N PRO A 110 20.37 6.53 7.59
CA PRO A 110 21.76 6.30 7.23
C PRO A 110 21.94 6.32 5.70
N HIS A 111 23.12 6.74 5.26
CA HIS A 111 23.48 6.82 3.84
C HIS A 111 22.58 7.75 3.01
N GLY A 112 21.78 8.63 3.66
CA GLY A 112 20.92 9.60 2.99
C GLY A 112 19.73 8.98 2.27
N ILE A 113 19.21 7.84 2.75
CA ILE A 113 17.94 7.26 2.30
C ILE A 113 16.80 8.11 2.82
N ALA A 114 15.91 8.53 1.92
CA ALA A 114 14.69 9.21 2.28
C ALA A 114 13.71 8.19 2.91
N ILE A 115 13.15 8.54 4.07
CA ILE A 115 12.21 7.71 4.82
C ILE A 115 10.97 8.53 5.11
N PHE A 116 9.82 8.03 4.67
CA PHE A 116 8.52 8.61 4.91
C PHE A 116 7.73 7.67 5.84
N VAL A 117 7.26 8.18 6.98
CA VAL A 117 6.58 7.40 8.01
C VAL A 117 5.15 7.92 8.19
N GLU A 118 4.18 7.08 7.91
CA GLU A 118 2.76 7.37 8.18
C GLU A 118 2.38 6.81 9.54
N THR A 119 1.73 7.62 10.35
CA THR A 119 1.32 7.22 11.72
C THR A 119 -0.14 7.53 11.97
N ALA A 120 -0.75 6.71 12.85
CA ALA A 120 -2.07 6.94 13.42
C ALA A 120 -1.94 6.95 14.94
N THR A 121 -2.01 8.13 15.55
CA THR A 121 -1.72 8.32 16.97
C THR A 121 -2.80 9.12 17.70
N ASP A 122 -3.01 8.79 18.95
CA ASP A 122 -3.80 9.57 19.91
C ASP A 122 -2.94 10.59 20.69
N ASN A 123 -1.60 10.49 20.58
CA ASN A 123 -0.65 11.38 21.28
C ASN A 123 0.56 11.73 20.41
N HIS A 124 0.43 12.82 19.65
CA HIS A 124 1.48 13.23 18.70
C HIS A 124 2.81 13.58 19.37
N MET A 125 2.79 14.08 20.63
CA MET A 125 4.01 14.43 21.36
C MET A 125 4.85 13.19 21.69
N ARG A 126 4.18 12.10 22.08
CA ARG A 126 4.83 10.80 22.29
C ARG A 126 5.41 10.30 20.98
N THR A 127 4.61 10.27 19.93
CA THR A 127 5.01 9.71 18.63
C THR A 127 6.18 10.46 18.02
N VAL A 128 6.18 11.80 17.99
CA VAL A 128 7.30 12.57 17.45
C VAL A 128 8.59 12.36 18.23
N ALA A 129 8.50 12.23 19.56
CA ALA A 129 9.67 11.95 20.40
C ALA A 129 10.25 10.56 20.10
N ASN A 130 9.39 9.55 19.96
CA ASN A 130 9.79 8.20 19.61
C ASN A 130 10.48 8.16 18.24
N ILE A 131 9.80 8.65 17.19
CA ILE A 131 10.32 8.65 15.82
C ILE A 131 11.65 9.38 15.74
N ARG A 132 11.76 10.57 16.36
CA ARG A 132 13.05 11.32 16.42
C ARG A 132 14.15 10.51 17.09
N SER A 133 13.84 9.82 18.18
CA SER A 133 14.77 8.95 18.90
C SER A 133 15.28 7.80 18.02
N TYR A 134 14.40 7.19 17.22
CA TYR A 134 14.78 6.10 16.31
C TYR A 134 15.73 6.62 15.22
N PHE A 135 15.38 7.71 14.54
CA PHE A 135 16.27 8.31 13.54
C PHE A 135 17.64 8.62 14.14
N THR A 136 17.68 9.32 15.27
CA THR A 136 18.94 9.71 15.93
C THR A 136 19.79 8.51 16.33
N LYS A 137 19.15 7.46 16.90
CA LYS A 137 19.84 6.24 17.36
C LYS A 137 20.56 5.50 16.23
N PHE A 138 19.98 5.52 15.02
CA PHE A 138 20.52 4.81 13.86
C PHE A 138 21.24 5.73 12.87
N GLY A 139 21.65 6.93 13.30
CA GLY A 139 22.47 7.85 12.49
C GLY A 139 21.71 8.60 11.40
N GLY A 140 20.38 8.67 11.53
CA GLY A 140 19.51 9.46 10.67
C GLY A 140 19.10 10.80 11.29
N THR A 141 18.31 11.56 10.58
CA THR A 141 17.78 12.86 11.01
C THR A 141 16.34 13.02 10.62
N LEU A 142 15.48 13.35 11.59
CA LEU A 142 14.09 13.70 11.33
C LEU A 142 14.03 15.10 10.73
N GLY A 143 13.42 15.23 9.56
CA GLY A 143 13.22 16.48 8.84
C GLY A 143 11.94 17.22 9.26
N THR A 144 11.62 18.26 8.52
CA THR A 144 10.37 19.00 8.65
C THR A 144 9.29 18.35 7.78
N GLN A 145 8.04 18.48 8.19
CA GLN A 145 6.91 17.98 7.41
C GLN A 145 6.87 18.64 6.02
N GLY A 146 6.65 17.84 4.97
CA GLY A 146 6.62 18.28 3.58
C GLY A 146 8.00 18.30 2.89
N SER A 147 9.09 18.00 3.62
CA SER A 147 10.45 18.03 3.05
C SER A 147 10.74 16.92 2.02
N LEU A 148 10.02 15.82 2.09
CA LEU A 148 10.20 14.65 1.21
C LEU A 148 8.99 14.34 0.33
N GLN A 149 7.92 15.11 0.41
CA GLN A 149 6.69 14.84 -0.37
C GLN A 149 6.94 14.75 -1.86
N PHE A 150 7.87 15.57 -2.38
CA PHE A 150 8.21 15.60 -3.81
C PHE A 150 9.01 14.36 -4.26
N LEU A 151 9.54 13.57 -3.34
CA LEU A 151 10.27 12.34 -3.65
C LEU A 151 9.37 11.12 -3.81
N PHE A 152 8.10 11.23 -3.43
CA PHE A 152 7.17 10.11 -3.43
C PHE A 152 5.85 10.50 -4.08
N ASP A 153 5.40 9.70 -5.03
CA ASP A 153 4.05 9.79 -5.58
C ASP A 153 3.09 9.00 -4.68
N ARG A 154 1.98 9.63 -4.29
CA ARG A 154 0.94 8.97 -3.52
C ARG A 154 -0.07 8.34 -4.47
N LYS A 155 -0.28 7.02 -4.33
CA LYS A 155 -1.17 6.25 -5.21
C LYS A 155 -2.13 5.41 -4.41
N ALA A 156 -3.28 5.10 -5.01
CA ALA A 156 -4.13 4.02 -4.54
C ALA A 156 -3.73 2.72 -5.24
N CYS A 157 -3.62 1.65 -4.46
CA CYS A 157 -3.29 0.32 -4.93
C CYS A 157 -4.44 -0.62 -4.63
N PHE A 158 -5.06 -1.17 -5.67
CA PHE A 158 -6.11 -2.17 -5.55
C PHE A 158 -5.55 -3.54 -5.85
N THR A 159 -5.92 -4.53 -5.05
CA THR A 159 -5.73 -5.95 -5.36
C THR A 159 -7.10 -6.55 -5.60
N VAL A 160 -7.33 -7.05 -6.79
CA VAL A 160 -8.60 -7.67 -7.16
C VAL A 160 -8.39 -9.12 -7.59
N THR A 161 -9.38 -9.97 -7.35
CA THR A 161 -9.32 -11.37 -7.82
C THR A 161 -9.30 -11.41 -9.34
N MET A 162 -8.39 -12.20 -9.92
CA MET A 162 -8.34 -12.44 -11.36
C MET A 162 -9.63 -13.10 -11.82
N LYS A 163 -10.20 -12.60 -12.91
CA LYS A 163 -11.35 -13.22 -13.56
C LYS A 163 -10.92 -14.09 -14.75
N ASP A 164 -11.58 -15.23 -14.92
CA ASP A 164 -11.32 -16.10 -16.06
C ASP A 164 -11.63 -15.39 -17.39
N GLY A 165 -10.67 -15.42 -18.30
CA GLY A 165 -10.84 -14.88 -19.66
C GLY A 165 -10.82 -13.37 -19.77
N ILE A 166 -10.39 -12.65 -18.75
CA ILE A 166 -10.23 -11.19 -18.81
C ILE A 166 -9.11 -10.81 -19.79
N ASP A 167 -9.36 -9.81 -20.62
CA ASP A 167 -8.33 -9.17 -21.42
C ASP A 167 -7.76 -7.97 -20.64
N LEU A 168 -6.49 -8.08 -20.25
CA LEU A 168 -5.84 -7.06 -19.44
C LEU A 168 -5.59 -5.75 -20.20
N ASP A 169 -5.36 -5.82 -21.52
CA ASP A 169 -5.14 -4.65 -22.34
C ASP A 169 -6.46 -3.88 -22.50
N GLU A 170 -7.59 -4.59 -22.63
CA GLU A 170 -8.93 -3.99 -22.67
C GLU A 170 -9.28 -3.37 -21.30
N LEU A 171 -9.02 -4.10 -20.20
CA LEU A 171 -9.24 -3.57 -18.85
C LEU A 171 -8.42 -2.31 -18.58
N GLU A 172 -7.13 -2.28 -18.99
CA GLU A 172 -6.29 -1.11 -18.79
C GLU A 172 -6.86 0.11 -19.54
N LEU A 173 -7.33 -0.09 -20.78
CA LEU A 173 -7.99 0.97 -21.56
C LEU A 173 -9.26 1.49 -20.89
N GLU A 174 -10.10 0.61 -20.35
CA GLU A 174 -11.32 1.01 -19.63
C GLU A 174 -11.01 1.79 -18.36
N LEU A 175 -9.90 1.48 -17.67
CA LEU A 175 -9.50 2.13 -16.43
C LEU A 175 -8.78 3.47 -16.61
N ILE A 176 -8.43 3.88 -17.84
CA ILE A 176 -7.78 5.17 -18.12
C ILE A 176 -8.61 6.33 -17.57
N ASP A 177 -9.92 6.32 -17.78
CA ASP A 177 -10.83 7.38 -17.32
C ASP A 177 -10.95 7.44 -15.79
N PHE A 178 -10.48 6.40 -15.08
CA PHE A 178 -10.44 6.28 -13.62
C PHE A 178 -9.03 6.47 -13.06
N GLY A 179 -8.11 6.99 -13.87
CA GLY A 179 -6.77 7.36 -13.44
C GLY A 179 -5.84 6.18 -13.19
N VAL A 180 -6.02 5.05 -13.92
CA VAL A 180 -5.04 3.96 -13.88
C VAL A 180 -3.68 4.46 -14.36
N GLU A 181 -2.62 4.09 -13.65
CA GLU A 181 -1.25 4.41 -14.04
C GLU A 181 -0.44 3.16 -14.35
N GLU A 182 -0.77 2.07 -13.66
CA GLU A 182 -0.09 0.79 -13.82
C GLU A 182 -1.03 -0.36 -13.47
N LEU A 183 -0.99 -1.41 -14.28
CA LEU A 183 -1.72 -2.65 -14.06
C LEU A 183 -0.75 -3.82 -14.15
N GLY A 184 -0.76 -4.71 -13.17
CA GLY A 184 0.08 -5.90 -13.12
C GLY A 184 -0.66 -7.12 -12.62
N VAL A 185 -0.09 -8.31 -12.85
CA VAL A 185 -0.66 -9.59 -12.40
C VAL A 185 0.27 -10.23 -11.39
N ASP A 186 -0.30 -10.66 -10.28
CA ASP A 186 0.35 -11.56 -9.32
C ASP A 186 -0.14 -12.98 -9.61
N GLU A 187 0.68 -13.76 -10.34
CA GLU A 187 0.36 -15.13 -10.73
C GLU A 187 0.28 -16.08 -9.53
N GLU A 188 1.06 -15.82 -8.46
CA GLU A 188 1.09 -16.68 -7.27
C GLU A 188 -0.23 -16.58 -6.49
N GLU A 189 -0.81 -15.39 -6.42
CA GLU A 189 -2.07 -15.15 -5.71
C GLU A 189 -3.29 -15.12 -6.64
N ASN A 190 -3.09 -15.25 -7.94
CA ASN A 190 -4.13 -15.15 -8.96
C ASN A 190 -4.93 -13.84 -8.83
N THR A 191 -4.19 -12.71 -8.73
CA THR A 191 -4.78 -11.38 -8.57
C THR A 191 -4.25 -10.39 -9.59
N ILE A 192 -5.07 -9.36 -9.87
CA ILE A 192 -4.66 -8.17 -10.62
C ILE A 192 -4.36 -7.08 -9.59
N VAL A 193 -3.23 -6.39 -9.77
CA VAL A 193 -2.82 -5.24 -8.98
C VAL A 193 -2.93 -3.99 -9.84
N ILE A 194 -3.71 -3.02 -9.38
CA ILE A 194 -4.02 -1.79 -10.12
C ILE A 194 -3.52 -0.61 -9.30
N TYR A 195 -2.65 0.21 -9.88
CA TYR A 195 -2.24 1.48 -9.30
C TYR A 195 -2.97 2.62 -10.01
N SER A 196 -3.59 3.49 -9.23
CA SER A 196 -4.29 4.66 -9.74
C SER A 196 -3.89 5.94 -9.00
N ASP A 197 -4.20 7.09 -9.59
CA ASP A 197 -4.09 8.38 -8.91
C ASP A 197 -4.84 8.32 -7.57
N PHE A 198 -4.24 8.88 -6.54
CA PHE A 198 -4.81 8.91 -5.19
C PHE A 198 -6.18 9.60 -5.16
N ASN A 199 -6.37 10.65 -5.96
CA ASN A 199 -7.61 11.42 -6.00
C ASN A 199 -8.75 10.65 -6.67
N GLU A 200 -8.43 9.73 -7.58
CA GLU A 200 -9.40 8.90 -8.30
C GLU A 200 -9.73 7.58 -7.59
N ALA A 201 -9.16 7.33 -6.43
CA ALA A 201 -9.32 6.08 -5.69
C ALA A 201 -10.77 5.67 -5.45
N ILE A 202 -11.66 6.61 -5.13
CA ILE A 202 -13.08 6.34 -4.88
C ILE A 202 -13.80 5.99 -6.19
N ASN A 203 -13.49 6.71 -7.28
CA ASN A 203 -14.08 6.45 -8.60
C ASN A 203 -13.62 5.09 -9.14
N MET A 204 -12.34 4.78 -8.99
CA MET A 204 -11.77 3.48 -9.34
C MET A 204 -12.43 2.35 -8.55
N GLN A 205 -12.57 2.49 -7.23
CA GLN A 205 -13.24 1.49 -6.38
C GLN A 205 -14.67 1.23 -6.85
N LYS A 206 -15.42 2.30 -7.10
CA LYS A 206 -16.80 2.21 -7.56
C LYS A 206 -16.92 1.48 -8.91
N TYR A 207 -16.04 1.83 -9.86
CA TYR A 207 -15.98 1.14 -11.14
C TYR A 207 -15.73 -0.37 -10.98
N LEU A 208 -14.72 -0.74 -10.17
CA LEU A 208 -14.39 -2.15 -9.94
C LEU A 208 -15.55 -2.93 -9.31
N GLU A 209 -16.25 -2.32 -8.33
CA GLU A 209 -17.41 -2.92 -7.67
C GLU A 209 -18.60 -3.08 -8.66
N GLU A 210 -18.91 -2.05 -9.45
CA GLU A 210 -20.00 -2.06 -10.43
C GLU A 210 -19.78 -3.09 -11.56
N HIS A 211 -18.52 -3.33 -11.94
CA HIS A 211 -18.15 -4.35 -12.93
C HIS A 211 -17.90 -5.72 -12.31
N GLY A 212 -18.25 -5.88 -11.00
CA GLY A 212 -18.23 -7.15 -10.30
C GLY A 212 -16.83 -7.69 -10.04
N PHE A 213 -15.81 -6.84 -9.93
CA PHE A 213 -14.51 -7.23 -9.42
C PHE A 213 -14.57 -7.43 -7.91
N GLU A 214 -13.99 -8.52 -7.43
CA GLU A 214 -13.82 -8.74 -6.01
C GLU A 214 -12.56 -8.04 -5.54
N ILE A 215 -12.74 -6.91 -4.84
CA ILE A 215 -11.62 -6.14 -4.28
C ILE A 215 -11.15 -6.85 -3.01
N GLN A 216 -9.97 -7.44 -3.05
CA GLN A 216 -9.36 -8.09 -1.90
C GLN A 216 -8.70 -7.10 -0.94
N ALA A 217 -8.06 -6.06 -1.48
CA ALA A 217 -7.44 -5.00 -0.71
C ALA A 217 -7.45 -3.68 -1.48
N MET A 218 -7.52 -2.59 -0.72
CA MET A 218 -7.28 -1.23 -1.18
C MET A 218 -6.32 -0.58 -0.20
N GLU A 219 -5.18 -0.12 -0.67
CA GLU A 219 -4.14 0.48 0.16
C GLU A 219 -3.67 1.79 -0.48
N PHE A 220 -3.30 2.76 0.35
CA PHE A 220 -2.58 3.94 -0.13
C PHE A 220 -1.09 3.71 0.04
N VAL A 221 -0.35 3.91 -1.03
CA VAL A 221 1.09 3.67 -1.08
C VAL A 221 1.83 4.92 -1.54
N ARG A 222 3.11 4.98 -1.21
CA ARG A 222 4.01 6.02 -1.71
C ARG A 222 5.12 5.36 -2.50
N ILE A 223 5.18 5.70 -3.78
CA ILE A 223 6.16 5.16 -4.71
C ILE A 223 7.26 6.21 -4.90
N PRO A 224 8.53 5.85 -4.66
CA PRO A 224 9.62 6.79 -4.83
C PRO A 224 9.82 7.14 -6.30
N ASN A 225 9.99 8.43 -6.60
CA ASN A 225 10.27 8.93 -7.96
C ASN A 225 11.67 8.58 -8.42
N ASP A 226 12.60 8.47 -7.47
CA ASP A 226 13.98 8.06 -7.71
C ASP A 226 14.43 7.11 -6.60
N THR A 227 15.15 6.06 -6.95
CA THR A 227 15.65 5.05 -6.03
C THR A 227 17.15 5.18 -5.86
N LYS A 228 17.65 4.85 -4.67
CA LYS A 228 19.07 4.90 -4.34
C LYS A 228 19.63 3.51 -4.09
N GLU A 229 20.63 3.15 -4.88
CA GLU A 229 21.39 1.91 -4.71
C GLU A 229 22.26 1.96 -3.45
N LEU A 230 22.30 0.84 -2.73
CA LEU A 230 23.10 0.65 -1.52
C LEU A 230 23.87 -0.67 -1.60
N THR A 231 25.03 -0.72 -0.93
CA THR A 231 25.70 -2.01 -0.68
C THR A 231 24.90 -2.83 0.35
N ASP A 232 25.14 -4.13 0.43
CA ASP A 232 24.45 -5.01 1.37
C ASP A 232 24.63 -4.56 2.83
N GLU A 233 25.83 -4.10 3.22
CA GLU A 233 26.10 -3.59 4.56
C GLU A 233 25.33 -2.29 4.85
N GLN A 234 25.25 -1.39 3.86
CA GLN A 234 24.50 -0.15 3.97
C GLN A 234 22.99 -0.44 4.07
N ARG A 235 22.51 -1.36 3.25
CA ARG A 235 21.11 -1.83 3.26
C ARG A 235 20.74 -2.39 4.63
N GLU A 236 21.58 -3.24 5.22
CA GLU A 236 21.34 -3.78 6.56
C GLU A 236 21.24 -2.67 7.63
N SER A 237 22.08 -1.63 7.54
CA SER A 237 22.01 -0.52 8.49
C SER A 237 20.73 0.30 8.37
N VAL A 238 20.23 0.54 7.15
CA VAL A 238 18.95 1.20 6.90
C VAL A 238 17.79 0.32 7.37
N GLN A 239 17.84 -0.98 7.09
CA GLN A 239 16.80 -1.93 7.48
C GLN A 239 16.61 -1.97 9.00
N LYS A 240 17.68 -1.93 9.80
CA LYS A 240 17.59 -1.85 11.26
C LYS A 240 16.81 -0.63 11.76
N LEU A 241 16.94 0.51 11.07
CA LEU A 241 16.15 1.70 11.38
C LEU A 241 14.68 1.49 11.00
N ILE A 242 14.41 0.96 9.80
CA ILE A 242 13.05 0.68 9.32
C ILE A 242 12.35 -0.28 10.27
N ASP A 243 12.98 -1.40 10.60
CA ASP A 243 12.43 -2.42 11.52
C ASP A 243 12.09 -1.78 12.88
N LYS A 244 12.97 -0.89 13.38
CA LYS A 244 12.73 -0.20 14.65
C LYS A 244 11.57 0.79 14.59
N ILE A 245 11.40 1.49 13.48
CA ILE A 245 10.26 2.40 13.26
C ILE A 245 8.97 1.59 13.17
N GLU A 246 8.98 0.49 12.43
CA GLU A 246 7.81 -0.39 12.25
C GLU A 246 7.36 -1.11 13.53
N GLU A 247 8.25 -1.22 14.54
CA GLU A 247 7.91 -1.74 15.85
C GLU A 247 7.00 -0.81 16.67
N ASP A 248 6.96 0.49 16.37
CA ASP A 248 6.13 1.45 17.08
C ASP A 248 4.65 1.24 16.74
N GLU A 249 3.81 1.14 17.74
CA GLU A 249 2.37 0.87 17.57
C GLU A 249 1.62 2.00 16.86
N ASP A 250 2.18 3.22 16.86
CA ASP A 250 1.58 4.35 16.18
C ASP A 250 1.92 4.40 14.68
N VAL A 251 2.95 3.66 14.24
CA VAL A 251 3.38 3.61 12.84
C VAL A 251 2.47 2.70 12.03
N GLN A 252 1.91 3.23 10.95
CA GLN A 252 1.10 2.49 9.99
C GLN A 252 1.96 1.96 8.85
N ASN A 253 2.63 2.86 8.14
CA ASN A 253 3.45 2.52 6.98
C ASN A 253 4.81 3.22 7.04
N VAL A 254 5.83 2.59 6.47
CA VAL A 254 7.15 3.16 6.24
C VAL A 254 7.50 2.99 4.77
N PHE A 255 7.81 4.09 4.10
CA PHE A 255 8.22 4.10 2.70
C PHE A 255 9.63 4.65 2.59
N THR A 256 10.40 4.11 1.66
CA THR A 256 11.80 4.54 1.45
C THR A 256 12.11 4.63 -0.04
N ASN A 257 13.15 5.39 -0.38
CA ASN A 257 13.67 5.40 -1.73
C ASN A 257 14.89 4.46 -1.90
N MET A 258 15.07 3.50 -0.99
CA MET A 258 16.10 2.47 -1.13
C MET A 258 15.74 1.55 -2.31
N ALA A 259 16.67 1.39 -3.25
CA ALA A 259 16.54 0.41 -4.33
C ALA A 259 16.54 -1.02 -3.76
N GLU A 260 15.90 -1.94 -4.44
CA GLU A 260 15.81 -3.35 -4.06
C GLU A 260 17.05 -4.15 -4.43
#